data_d80d58679edc983eb76f36c2d3f5ff93
#
_entry.id   d80d58679edc983eb76f36c2d3f5ff93
#
_cell.length_a   1.000
_cell.length_b   1.000
_cell.length_c   1.000
_cell.angle_alpha   90.00
_cell.angle_beta   90.00
_cell.angle_gamma   90.00
#
_symmetry.space_group_name_H-M   'P 1'
#
loop_
_entity.id
_entity.type
_entity.pdbx_description
1 polymer ?
#
loop_
_entity_poly.entity_id
_entity_poly.type
_entity_poly.pdbx_seq_one_letter_code
_entity_poly.pdbx_strand_id
1 'polypeptide(L)'
;MSQKATFTSKLGVIAATVGSAVGLGTVWRFPNEVQSNGGSVFLITYLLCVLLVGIPVMLAEFSVGRGSGSDAIGAYRKLTPRRPWWIVGVISVLAPYLIMMYYMVVAGWTLQYLWMSLSGALFDGVGSGAAEPEAFQAIMRHSLAEGWQPVFWTAVMIFVNLLVLMRGVQKGIERMANTLMPLLFVILLVFCVVSLNLPDAIDGVEYFLRPDWSKLDGGVLISAVGQAFFSLSLGMGILVTYSSYFPKSTNLPRTATTVSMLVFMVAVLMGLIIFPAVKSFGIEGSTQGTTLIFVTLPQIFMELPLPQLWAVLFFGLLVVAALTSTVSIAEVPIAYLTQTFRMPRRKACLLTLLPMLVFSTVCALSLGPWSGVQLFRMTIFDFLDYFTSNILLPVAAVGVCLYVGYGLPKRFFFKEVSNEGTVKFRYAPLFFWFVRIVAPLMILAAFANKLFFE
;
A
#
# COMPACT_ATOMS: atom_id res chain seq x y z
N MET A 1 -13.70 22.72 -23.48
CA MET A 1 -12.49 22.09 -22.91
C MET A 1 -12.81 21.73 -21.47
N SER A 2 -12.89 20.43 -21.13
CA SER A 2 -13.07 19.97 -19.75
C SER A 2 -11.87 20.45 -18.94
N GLN A 3 -12.10 21.20 -17.85
CA GLN A 3 -11.02 21.60 -16.95
C GLN A 3 -10.30 20.35 -16.46
N LYS A 4 -8.96 20.34 -16.63
CA LYS A 4 -8.12 19.23 -16.16
C LYS A 4 -8.27 19.11 -14.65
N ALA A 5 -8.52 17.92 -14.16
CA ALA A 5 -8.57 17.66 -12.72
C ALA A 5 -7.21 18.01 -12.08
N THR A 6 -7.22 18.80 -11.01
CA THR A 6 -6.02 19.17 -10.23
C THR A 6 -6.37 19.14 -8.76
N PHE A 7 -5.41 18.77 -7.90
CA PHE A 7 -5.55 18.93 -6.45
C PHE A 7 -5.62 20.42 -6.09
N THR A 8 -6.42 20.77 -5.10
CA THR A 8 -6.68 22.16 -4.73
C THR A 8 -5.70 22.70 -3.70
N SER A 9 -5.13 21.81 -2.86
CA SER A 9 -4.30 22.19 -1.73
C SER A 9 -3.01 21.36 -1.62
N LYS A 10 -1.98 21.93 -0.98
CA LYS A 10 -0.76 21.20 -0.63
C LYS A 10 -1.06 20.03 0.29
N LEU A 11 -1.97 20.23 1.23
CA LEU A 11 -2.41 19.17 2.14
C LEU A 11 -3.08 18.02 1.38
N GLY A 12 -3.95 18.36 0.41
CA GLY A 12 -4.62 17.37 -0.45
C GLY A 12 -3.63 16.52 -1.26
N VAL A 13 -2.58 17.14 -1.81
CA VAL A 13 -1.49 16.42 -2.49
C VAL A 13 -0.82 15.42 -1.54
N ILE A 14 -0.43 15.88 -0.34
CA ILE A 14 0.26 15.01 0.65
C ILE A 14 -0.69 13.93 1.15
N ALA A 15 -1.90 14.29 1.59
CA ALA A 15 -2.86 13.35 2.16
C ALA A 15 -3.28 12.26 1.16
N ALA A 16 -3.55 12.63 -0.11
CA ALA A 16 -3.89 11.66 -1.14
C ALA A 16 -2.70 10.72 -1.44
N THR A 17 -1.47 11.26 -1.51
CA THR A 17 -0.29 10.45 -1.79
C THR A 17 0.09 9.55 -0.59
N VAL A 18 -0.01 10.06 0.64
CA VAL A 18 0.17 9.24 1.86
C VAL A 18 -0.91 8.16 1.94
N GLY A 19 -2.18 8.53 1.68
CA GLY A 19 -3.29 7.58 1.70
C GLY A 19 -3.18 6.47 0.64
N SER A 20 -2.50 6.72 -0.48
CA SER A 20 -2.21 5.67 -1.46
C SER A 20 -1.11 4.72 -0.98
N ALA A 21 -0.19 5.21 -0.16
CA ALA A 21 0.98 4.48 0.31
C ALA A 21 0.74 3.81 1.67
N VAL A 22 -0.02 4.45 2.57
CA VAL A 22 -0.44 3.86 3.85
C VAL A 22 -1.66 2.97 3.61
N GLY A 23 -1.40 1.73 3.29
CA GLY A 23 -2.42 0.71 3.08
C GLY A 23 -2.22 -0.48 4.02
N LEU A 24 -2.95 -1.55 3.73
CA LEU A 24 -2.83 -2.80 4.47
C LEU A 24 -1.38 -3.33 4.50
N GLY A 25 -0.59 -3.09 3.43
CA GLY A 25 0.81 -3.50 3.36
C GLY A 25 1.73 -2.84 4.39
N THR A 26 1.45 -1.61 4.82
CA THR A 26 2.20 -0.96 5.91
C THR A 26 1.73 -1.45 7.28
N VAL A 27 0.45 -1.81 7.40
CA VAL A 27 -0.14 -2.21 8.67
C VAL A 27 0.21 -3.64 9.06
N TRP A 28 0.16 -4.59 8.13
CA TRP A 28 0.41 -6.00 8.47
C TRP A 28 1.74 -6.55 7.94
N ARG A 29 2.09 -6.20 6.67
CA ARG A 29 3.29 -6.75 6.04
C ARG A 29 4.54 -6.26 6.74
N PHE A 30 4.59 -4.98 7.09
CA PHE A 30 5.77 -4.40 7.73
C PHE A 30 6.12 -5.10 9.07
N PRO A 31 5.19 -5.30 10.04
CA PRO A 31 5.51 -6.05 11.26
C PRO A 31 5.97 -7.48 11.00
N ASN A 32 5.36 -8.17 10.03
CA ASN A 32 5.78 -9.49 9.62
C ASN A 32 7.21 -9.49 9.05
N GLU A 33 7.53 -8.55 8.18
CA GLU A 33 8.88 -8.40 7.62
C GLU A 33 9.91 -8.08 8.73
N VAL A 34 9.56 -7.23 9.71
CA VAL A 34 10.42 -6.95 10.88
C VAL A 34 10.72 -8.22 11.65
N GLN A 35 9.69 -9.03 11.93
CA GLN A 35 9.85 -10.29 12.68
C GLN A 35 10.68 -11.31 11.92
N SER A 36 10.45 -11.46 10.63
CA SER A 36 11.13 -12.48 9.80
C SER A 36 12.56 -12.08 9.43
N ASN A 37 12.92 -10.79 9.50
CA ASN A 37 14.19 -10.26 9.01
C ASN A 37 15.02 -9.59 10.12
N GLY A 38 15.02 -10.13 11.34
CA GLY A 38 15.96 -9.72 12.38
C GLY A 38 15.57 -8.48 13.20
N GLY A 39 14.29 -8.10 13.22
CA GLY A 39 13.78 -7.07 14.14
C GLY A 39 14.23 -5.66 13.76
N SER A 40 14.86 -4.97 14.70
CA SER A 40 15.30 -3.56 14.55
C SER A 40 16.30 -3.31 13.42
N VAL A 41 17.12 -4.31 13.06
CA VAL A 41 18.05 -4.20 11.92
C VAL A 41 17.28 -4.02 10.62
N PHE A 42 16.15 -4.74 10.46
CA PHE A 42 15.26 -4.54 9.32
C PHE A 42 14.69 -3.12 9.30
N LEU A 43 14.25 -2.57 10.45
CA LEU A 43 13.72 -1.20 10.54
C LEU A 43 14.73 -0.17 10.03
N ILE A 44 15.99 -0.27 10.46
CA ILE A 44 17.07 0.66 10.04
C ILE A 44 17.34 0.48 8.54
N THR A 45 17.48 -0.76 8.07
CA THR A 45 17.72 -1.06 6.66
C THR A 45 16.55 -0.57 5.79
N TYR A 46 15.31 -0.74 6.24
CA TYR A 46 14.12 -0.23 5.57
C TYR A 46 14.14 1.31 5.46
N LEU A 47 14.49 2.03 6.55
CA LEU A 47 14.65 3.49 6.50
C LEU A 47 15.70 3.90 5.46
N LEU A 48 16.85 3.24 5.43
CA LEU A 48 17.89 3.51 4.43
C LEU A 48 17.38 3.25 3.00
N CYS A 49 16.66 2.16 2.78
CA CYS A 49 16.04 1.86 1.47
C CYS A 49 14.99 2.91 1.08
N VAL A 50 14.17 3.39 2.01
CA VAL A 50 13.21 4.48 1.76
C VAL A 50 13.94 5.75 1.32
N LEU A 51 15.02 6.11 2.01
CA LEU A 51 15.80 7.34 1.72
C LEU A 51 16.58 7.25 0.40
N LEU A 52 17.26 6.13 0.18
CA LEU A 52 18.25 6.00 -0.90
C LEU A 52 17.65 5.46 -2.21
N VAL A 53 16.54 4.74 -2.12
CA VAL A 53 15.88 4.14 -3.29
C VAL A 53 14.44 4.67 -3.42
N GLY A 54 13.67 4.64 -2.36
CA GLY A 54 12.26 5.02 -2.37
C GLY A 54 12.03 6.47 -2.81
N ILE A 55 12.67 7.45 -2.14
CA ILE A 55 12.52 8.87 -2.49
C ILE A 55 13.00 9.19 -3.91
N PRO A 56 14.18 8.73 -4.38
CA PRO A 56 14.60 8.94 -5.77
C PRO A 56 13.61 8.39 -6.79
N VAL A 57 13.11 7.15 -6.62
CA VAL A 57 12.14 6.55 -7.53
C VAL A 57 10.81 7.29 -7.50
N MET A 58 10.33 7.68 -6.31
CA MET A 58 9.14 8.53 -6.17
C MET A 58 9.28 9.86 -6.94
N LEU A 59 10.45 10.51 -6.84
CA LEU A 59 10.75 11.73 -7.61
C LEU A 59 10.78 11.47 -9.12
N ALA A 60 11.25 10.31 -9.56
CA ALA A 60 11.22 9.92 -10.95
C ALA A 60 9.78 9.80 -11.46
N GLU A 61 8.90 9.09 -10.73
CA GLU A 61 7.48 8.96 -11.08
C GLU A 61 6.76 10.32 -11.04
N PHE A 62 6.99 11.13 -10.01
CA PHE A 62 6.43 12.48 -9.92
C PHE A 62 6.86 13.37 -11.09
N SER A 63 8.13 13.28 -11.51
CA SER A 63 8.63 14.05 -12.65
C SER A 63 7.93 13.64 -13.94
N VAL A 64 7.72 12.34 -14.17
CA VAL A 64 7.03 11.81 -15.35
C VAL A 64 5.56 12.27 -15.37
N GLY A 65 4.83 12.10 -14.27
CA GLY A 65 3.42 12.44 -14.19
C GLY A 65 3.17 13.95 -14.29
N ARG A 66 3.85 14.77 -13.47
CA ARG A 66 3.68 16.24 -13.49
C ARG A 66 4.19 16.86 -14.78
N GLY A 67 5.34 16.39 -15.28
CA GLY A 67 5.95 16.91 -16.51
C GLY A 67 5.13 16.63 -17.75
N SER A 68 4.53 15.44 -17.85
CA SER A 68 3.61 15.09 -18.94
C SER A 68 2.23 15.71 -18.77
N GLY A 69 1.76 15.77 -17.52
CA GLY A 69 0.40 16.09 -17.15
C GLY A 69 -0.61 15.13 -17.79
N SER A 70 -0.30 13.84 -17.86
CA SER A 70 -1.13 12.82 -18.48
C SER A 70 -1.19 11.57 -17.60
N ASP A 71 -2.15 10.68 -17.88
CA ASP A 71 -2.25 9.35 -17.26
C ASP A 71 -0.96 8.53 -17.42
N ALA A 72 -0.88 7.39 -16.71
CA ALA A 72 0.33 6.58 -16.66
C ALA A 72 0.82 6.07 -18.01
N ILE A 73 -0.06 5.77 -18.98
CA ILE A 73 0.35 5.38 -20.35
C ILE A 73 0.61 6.60 -21.21
N GLY A 74 -0.31 7.57 -21.15
CA GLY A 74 -0.24 8.82 -21.91
C GLY A 74 1.01 9.63 -21.60
N ALA A 75 1.53 9.55 -20.37
CA ALA A 75 2.75 10.21 -19.96
C ALA A 75 3.96 9.80 -20.82
N TYR A 76 4.18 8.51 -20.99
CA TYR A 76 5.29 7.98 -21.79
C TYR A 76 5.10 8.30 -23.28
N ARG A 77 3.89 8.15 -23.81
CA ARG A 77 3.59 8.49 -25.23
C ARG A 77 3.82 9.95 -25.53
N LYS A 78 3.47 10.84 -24.60
CA LYS A 78 3.59 12.28 -24.79
C LYS A 78 5.04 12.76 -24.69
N LEU A 79 5.82 12.22 -23.73
CA LEU A 79 7.21 12.63 -23.52
C LEU A 79 8.18 12.01 -24.54
N THR A 80 7.87 10.80 -25.04
CA THR A 80 8.71 10.07 -26.02
C THR A 80 7.88 9.37 -27.10
N PRO A 81 7.20 10.11 -27.99
CA PRO A 81 6.18 9.58 -28.90
C PRO A 81 6.67 8.55 -29.91
N ARG A 82 7.98 8.52 -30.22
CA ARG A 82 8.57 7.63 -31.23
C ARG A 82 9.26 6.40 -30.63
N ARG A 83 9.23 6.20 -29.30
CA ARG A 83 9.92 5.12 -28.61
C ARG A 83 8.93 4.25 -27.84
N PRO A 84 9.19 2.93 -27.70
CA PRO A 84 8.26 1.97 -27.10
C PRO A 84 8.14 2.07 -25.57
N TRP A 85 8.57 3.17 -24.94
CA TRP A 85 8.50 3.38 -23.49
C TRP A 85 7.06 3.34 -22.93
N TRP A 86 6.05 3.49 -23.79
CA TRP A 86 4.65 3.33 -23.37
C TRP A 86 4.34 1.94 -22.81
N ILE A 87 5.17 0.92 -23.10
CA ILE A 87 5.06 -0.42 -22.51
C ILE A 87 5.20 -0.37 -20.99
N VAL A 88 6.13 0.46 -20.46
CA VAL A 88 6.27 0.68 -19.02
C VAL A 88 4.96 1.21 -18.44
N GLY A 89 4.32 2.17 -19.11
CA GLY A 89 3.01 2.69 -18.72
C GLY A 89 1.91 1.62 -18.73
N VAL A 90 1.91 0.73 -19.72
CA VAL A 90 0.94 -0.39 -19.78
C VAL A 90 1.12 -1.32 -18.58
N ILE A 91 2.37 -1.70 -18.26
CA ILE A 91 2.66 -2.55 -17.11
C ILE A 91 2.23 -1.82 -15.81
N SER A 92 2.51 -0.51 -15.70
CA SER A 92 2.11 0.31 -14.56
C SER A 92 0.58 0.53 -14.44
N VAL A 93 -0.22 0.25 -15.46
CA VAL A 93 -1.70 0.25 -15.38
C VAL A 93 -2.23 -1.17 -15.16
N LEU A 94 -1.60 -2.17 -15.77
CA LEU A 94 -2.01 -3.57 -15.63
C LEU A 94 -1.78 -4.09 -14.21
N ALA A 95 -0.62 -3.78 -13.62
CA ALA A 95 -0.28 -4.24 -12.27
C ALA A 95 -1.33 -3.80 -11.22
N PRO A 96 -1.66 -2.51 -11.06
CA PRO A 96 -2.69 -2.11 -10.10
C PRO A 96 -4.08 -2.67 -10.45
N TYR A 97 -4.42 -2.87 -11.73
CA TYR A 97 -5.68 -3.47 -12.10
C TYR A 97 -5.79 -4.94 -11.65
N LEU A 98 -4.71 -5.72 -11.76
CA LEU A 98 -4.66 -7.09 -11.25
C LEU A 98 -4.60 -7.12 -9.71
N ILE A 99 -3.86 -6.20 -9.08
CA ILE A 99 -3.84 -6.04 -7.62
C ILE A 99 -5.26 -5.79 -7.11
N MET A 100 -6.03 -4.93 -7.79
CA MET A 100 -7.38 -4.60 -7.37
C MET A 100 -8.29 -5.83 -7.27
N MET A 101 -8.07 -6.88 -8.10
CA MET A 101 -8.89 -8.10 -8.08
C MET A 101 -8.85 -8.81 -6.73
N TYR A 102 -7.69 -8.96 -6.12
CA TYR A 102 -7.55 -9.62 -4.81
C TYR A 102 -7.56 -8.65 -3.64
N TYR A 103 -7.06 -7.43 -3.82
CA TYR A 103 -7.02 -6.43 -2.76
C TYR A 103 -8.40 -5.96 -2.32
N MET A 104 -9.40 -5.94 -3.23
CA MET A 104 -10.81 -5.66 -2.90
C MET A 104 -11.39 -6.73 -1.96
N VAL A 105 -10.95 -8.00 -2.06
CA VAL A 105 -11.38 -9.08 -1.15
C VAL A 105 -10.88 -8.80 0.26
N VAL A 106 -9.59 -8.51 0.40
CA VAL A 106 -8.99 -8.21 1.71
C VAL A 106 -9.57 -6.93 2.31
N ALA A 107 -9.80 -5.91 1.48
CA ALA A 107 -10.50 -4.70 1.90
C ALA A 107 -11.96 -4.98 2.32
N GLY A 108 -12.61 -5.94 1.69
CA GLY A 108 -13.93 -6.45 2.09
C GLY A 108 -13.89 -7.11 3.48
N TRP A 109 -12.85 -7.89 3.78
CA TRP A 109 -12.69 -8.48 5.12
C TRP A 109 -12.56 -7.42 6.22
N THR A 110 -11.89 -6.30 5.94
CA THR A 110 -11.82 -5.23 6.95
C THR A 110 -13.19 -4.65 7.29
N LEU A 111 -14.08 -4.52 6.29
CA LEU A 111 -15.48 -4.12 6.50
C LEU A 111 -16.27 -5.18 7.27
N GLN A 112 -16.08 -6.46 6.93
CA GLN A 112 -16.73 -7.58 7.63
C GLN A 112 -16.37 -7.58 9.11
N TYR A 113 -15.08 -7.50 9.43
CA TYR A 113 -14.62 -7.50 10.83
C TYR A 113 -15.02 -6.23 11.57
N LEU A 114 -15.07 -5.07 10.90
CA LEU A 114 -15.64 -3.86 11.49
C LEU A 114 -17.13 -4.07 11.84
N TRP A 115 -17.91 -4.66 10.96
CA TRP A 115 -19.31 -4.98 11.21
C TRP A 115 -19.48 -5.97 12.37
N MET A 116 -18.68 -7.04 12.40
CA MET A 116 -18.68 -8.01 13.49
C MET A 116 -18.29 -7.37 14.84
N SER A 117 -17.34 -6.43 14.81
CA SER A 117 -16.97 -5.66 16.00
C SER A 117 -18.09 -4.76 16.48
N LEU A 118 -18.78 -4.05 15.57
CA LEU A 118 -19.89 -3.15 15.90
C LEU A 118 -21.12 -3.92 16.45
N SER A 119 -21.42 -5.11 15.89
CA SER A 119 -22.53 -5.96 16.33
C SER A 119 -22.23 -6.77 17.58
N GLY A 120 -20.96 -6.86 18.03
CA GLY A 120 -20.53 -7.74 19.11
C GLY A 120 -20.19 -9.18 18.66
N ALA A 121 -20.62 -9.56 17.46
CA ALA A 121 -20.48 -10.93 16.94
C ALA A 121 -19.03 -11.44 16.86
N LEU A 122 -18.04 -10.54 16.86
CA LEU A 122 -16.63 -10.95 16.85
C LEU A 122 -16.20 -11.66 18.14
N PHE A 123 -16.86 -11.34 19.26
CA PHE A 123 -16.53 -11.88 20.59
C PHE A 123 -17.62 -12.79 21.15
N ASP A 124 -18.72 -13.01 20.41
CA ASP A 124 -19.80 -13.90 20.80
C ASP A 124 -19.30 -15.36 20.89
N GLY A 125 -19.52 -15.98 22.05
CA GLY A 125 -19.13 -17.38 22.29
C GLY A 125 -17.63 -17.61 22.56
N VAL A 126 -16.82 -16.55 22.57
CA VAL A 126 -15.43 -16.61 22.99
C VAL A 126 -15.38 -16.46 24.51
N GLY A 127 -14.98 -17.52 25.24
CA GLY A 127 -14.94 -17.52 26.70
C GLY A 127 -13.99 -16.46 27.27
N SER A 128 -14.31 -15.95 28.47
CA SER A 128 -13.48 -14.98 29.20
C SER A 128 -12.29 -15.68 29.90
N GLY A 129 -11.35 -16.18 29.13
CA GLY A 129 -10.09 -16.73 29.63
C GLY A 129 -9.20 -16.95 28.45
N ALA A 130 -7.91 -16.57 28.52
CA ALA A 130 -6.89 -16.56 27.47
C ALA A 130 -7.46 -17.03 26.12
N ALA A 131 -7.99 -16.10 25.34
CA ALA A 131 -8.84 -16.40 24.19
C ALA A 131 -8.10 -17.38 23.27
N GLU A 132 -8.60 -18.58 23.13
CA GLU A 132 -7.95 -19.63 22.35
C GLU A 132 -7.76 -19.12 20.91
N PRO A 133 -6.52 -19.14 20.39
CA PRO A 133 -6.24 -18.77 18.99
C PRO A 133 -7.18 -19.45 18.01
N GLU A 134 -7.65 -20.64 18.36
CA GLU A 134 -8.54 -21.48 17.58
C GLU A 134 -9.92 -20.85 17.34
N ALA A 135 -10.47 -20.08 18.29
CA ALA A 135 -11.77 -19.45 18.15
C ALA A 135 -11.77 -18.40 17.02
N PHE A 136 -10.78 -17.50 16.99
CA PHE A 136 -10.67 -16.49 15.93
C PHE A 136 -10.25 -17.09 14.59
N GLN A 137 -9.42 -18.14 14.60
CA GLN A 137 -9.15 -18.91 13.39
C GLN A 137 -10.40 -19.59 12.84
N ALA A 138 -11.25 -20.13 13.72
CA ALA A 138 -12.52 -20.73 13.32
C ALA A 138 -13.46 -19.72 12.68
N ILE A 139 -13.56 -18.47 13.20
CA ILE A 139 -14.33 -17.39 12.60
C ILE A 139 -13.84 -17.10 11.18
N MET A 140 -12.52 -16.96 10.98
CA MET A 140 -11.96 -16.69 9.66
C MET A 140 -12.19 -17.88 8.71
N ARG A 141 -11.93 -19.12 9.15
CA ARG A 141 -12.16 -20.33 8.34
C ARG A 141 -13.62 -20.49 7.95
N HIS A 142 -14.55 -20.26 8.87
CA HIS A 142 -15.98 -20.34 8.61
C HIS A 142 -16.42 -19.31 7.57
N SER A 143 -16.00 -18.05 7.72
CA SER A 143 -16.27 -16.99 6.74
C SER A 143 -15.77 -17.36 5.35
N LEU A 144 -14.54 -17.89 5.23
CA LEU A 144 -13.98 -18.28 3.94
C LEU A 144 -14.68 -19.52 3.35
N ALA A 145 -15.06 -20.49 4.19
CA ALA A 145 -15.72 -21.72 3.77
C ALA A 145 -17.14 -21.47 3.22
N GLU A 146 -17.91 -20.56 3.81
CA GLU A 146 -19.23 -20.19 3.33
C GLU A 146 -19.18 -19.50 1.95
N GLY A 147 -18.10 -18.81 1.62
CA GLY A 147 -17.84 -18.15 0.35
C GLY A 147 -18.68 -16.90 0.07
N TRP A 148 -19.96 -16.88 0.47
CA TRP A 148 -20.86 -15.74 0.19
C TRP A 148 -20.54 -14.50 1.02
N GLN A 149 -20.07 -14.65 2.26
CA GLN A 149 -19.72 -13.52 3.14
C GLN A 149 -18.57 -12.68 2.57
N PRO A 150 -17.40 -13.26 2.21
CA PRO A 150 -16.32 -12.51 1.56
C PRO A 150 -16.79 -11.84 0.26
N VAL A 151 -17.62 -12.50 -0.55
CA VAL A 151 -18.15 -11.94 -1.80
C VAL A 151 -19.05 -10.74 -1.51
N PHE A 152 -19.96 -10.83 -0.55
CA PHE A 152 -20.85 -9.72 -0.16
C PHE A 152 -20.04 -8.49 0.30
N TRP A 153 -19.11 -8.65 1.24
CA TRP A 153 -18.32 -7.54 1.77
C TRP A 153 -17.37 -6.95 0.73
N THR A 154 -16.85 -7.77 -0.17
CA THR A 154 -16.09 -7.31 -1.35
C THR A 154 -16.96 -6.44 -2.26
N ALA A 155 -18.19 -6.86 -2.53
CA ALA A 155 -19.13 -6.07 -3.34
C ALA A 155 -19.47 -4.72 -2.66
N VAL A 156 -19.66 -4.71 -1.34
CA VAL A 156 -19.86 -3.46 -0.57
C VAL A 156 -18.66 -2.55 -0.71
N MET A 157 -17.43 -3.08 -0.59
CA MET A 157 -16.20 -2.29 -0.75
C MET A 157 -16.08 -1.71 -2.16
N ILE A 158 -16.36 -2.50 -3.20
CA ILE A 158 -16.38 -2.03 -4.60
C ILE A 158 -17.42 -0.91 -4.78
N PHE A 159 -18.60 -1.04 -4.19
CA PHE A 159 -19.63 0.00 -4.26
C PHE A 159 -19.19 1.29 -3.55
N VAL A 160 -18.58 1.22 -2.37
CA VAL A 160 -18.02 2.39 -1.65
C VAL A 160 -16.95 3.08 -2.50
N ASN A 161 -16.04 2.31 -3.11
CA ASN A 161 -15.05 2.85 -4.05
C ASN A 161 -15.70 3.57 -5.24
N LEU A 162 -16.74 2.97 -5.82
CA LEU A 162 -17.48 3.56 -6.93
C LEU A 162 -18.09 4.92 -6.55
N LEU A 163 -18.70 5.03 -5.38
CA LEU A 163 -19.27 6.29 -4.87
C LEU A 163 -18.22 7.39 -4.70
N VAL A 164 -17.05 7.05 -4.16
CA VAL A 164 -15.95 8.00 -3.97
C VAL A 164 -15.39 8.46 -5.32
N LEU A 165 -15.07 7.51 -6.20
CA LEU A 165 -14.43 7.79 -7.49
C LEU A 165 -15.32 8.54 -8.47
N MET A 166 -16.62 8.28 -8.46
CA MET A 166 -17.59 9.04 -9.28
C MET A 166 -17.65 10.52 -8.93
N ARG A 167 -17.30 10.91 -7.69
CA ARG A 167 -17.26 12.32 -7.25
C ARG A 167 -16.03 13.06 -7.79
N GLY A 168 -15.08 12.37 -8.41
CA GLY A 168 -13.90 12.96 -9.04
C GLY A 168 -12.72 13.16 -8.09
N VAL A 169 -11.65 13.77 -8.60
CA VAL A 169 -10.38 13.91 -7.86
C VAL A 169 -10.55 14.82 -6.64
N GLN A 170 -11.12 16.03 -6.81
CA GLN A 170 -11.22 17.01 -5.73
C GLN A 170 -12.26 16.63 -4.67
N LYS A 171 -13.50 16.38 -5.11
CA LYS A 171 -14.63 16.11 -4.21
C LYS A 171 -14.68 14.66 -3.70
N GLY A 172 -14.01 13.75 -4.38
CA GLY A 172 -13.88 12.34 -4.00
C GLY A 172 -12.54 12.09 -3.30
N ILE A 173 -11.47 11.93 -4.06
CA ILE A 173 -10.16 11.47 -3.57
C ILE A 173 -9.56 12.44 -2.56
N GLU A 174 -9.42 13.73 -2.94
CA GLU A 174 -8.77 14.75 -2.09
C GLU A 174 -9.54 14.97 -0.78
N ARG A 175 -10.88 15.11 -0.87
CA ARG A 175 -11.70 15.31 0.33
C ARG A 175 -11.67 14.11 1.25
N MET A 176 -11.77 12.90 0.69
CA MET A 176 -11.67 11.66 1.46
C MET A 176 -10.31 11.58 2.17
N ALA A 177 -9.21 11.75 1.46
CA ALA A 177 -7.87 11.66 2.03
C ALA A 177 -7.62 12.71 3.11
N ASN A 178 -8.06 13.97 2.90
CA ASN A 178 -7.94 15.05 3.89
C ASN A 178 -8.70 14.78 5.20
N THR A 179 -9.75 13.97 5.16
CA THR A 179 -10.54 13.61 6.35
C THR A 179 -10.00 12.34 7.00
N LEU A 180 -9.74 11.31 6.19
CA LEU A 180 -9.42 9.98 6.69
C LEU A 180 -7.96 9.85 7.14
N MET A 181 -6.99 10.55 6.51
CA MET A 181 -5.60 10.43 6.93
C MET A 181 -5.32 11.00 8.33
N PRO A 182 -5.78 12.20 8.72
CA PRO A 182 -5.65 12.66 10.10
C PRO A 182 -6.32 11.72 11.10
N LEU A 183 -7.52 11.20 10.78
CA LEU A 183 -8.21 10.23 11.64
C LEU A 183 -7.37 8.96 11.85
N LEU A 184 -6.78 8.42 10.78
CA LEU A 184 -5.88 7.27 10.85
C LEU A 184 -4.71 7.53 11.82
N PHE A 185 -4.04 8.68 11.68
CA PHE A 185 -2.94 9.03 12.57
C PHE A 185 -3.35 9.17 14.03
N VAL A 186 -4.52 9.75 14.31
CA VAL A 186 -5.06 9.86 15.68
C VAL A 186 -5.31 8.48 16.27
N ILE A 187 -5.95 7.59 15.53
CA ILE A 187 -6.22 6.22 15.99
C ILE A 187 -4.91 5.46 16.24
N LEU A 188 -3.92 5.58 15.34
CA LEU A 188 -2.60 4.96 15.53
C LEU A 188 -1.91 5.46 16.81
N LEU A 189 -1.97 6.77 17.10
CA LEU A 189 -1.38 7.32 18.31
C LEU A 189 -2.08 6.80 19.56
N VAL A 190 -3.41 6.68 19.55
CA VAL A 190 -4.18 6.08 20.66
C VAL A 190 -3.72 4.65 20.91
N PHE A 191 -3.64 3.81 19.88
CA PHE A 191 -3.15 2.45 20.01
C PHE A 191 -1.71 2.38 20.51
N CYS A 192 -0.84 3.26 20.00
CA CYS A 192 0.55 3.32 20.44
C CYS A 192 0.65 3.63 21.94
N VAL A 193 -0.12 4.61 22.42
CA VAL A 193 -0.15 4.95 23.85
C VAL A 193 -0.66 3.76 24.68
N VAL A 194 -1.70 3.07 24.24
CA VAL A 194 -2.24 1.90 24.95
C VAL A 194 -1.21 0.76 24.98
N SER A 195 -0.63 0.43 23.84
CA SER A 195 0.34 -0.67 23.74
C SER A 195 1.59 -0.42 24.60
N LEU A 196 2.08 0.83 24.66
CA LEU A 196 3.23 1.19 25.48
C LEU A 196 2.95 1.19 27.01
N ASN A 197 1.68 1.16 27.42
CA ASN A 197 1.28 1.04 28.84
C ASN A 197 0.91 -0.40 29.25
N LEU A 198 1.11 -1.40 28.37
CA LEU A 198 0.90 -2.80 28.72
C LEU A 198 2.03 -3.32 29.64
N PRO A 199 1.76 -4.36 30.45
CA PRO A 199 2.81 -5.07 31.18
C PRO A 199 3.89 -5.56 30.20
N ASP A 200 5.17 -5.51 30.61
CA ASP A 200 6.32 -5.97 29.82
C ASP A 200 6.44 -5.33 28.40
N ALA A 201 5.75 -4.19 28.16
CA ALA A 201 5.81 -3.48 26.89
C ALA A 201 7.24 -3.07 26.49
N ILE A 202 8.12 -2.84 27.49
CA ILE A 202 9.51 -2.43 27.28
C ILE A 202 10.30 -3.47 26.49
N ASP A 203 10.05 -4.77 26.72
CA ASP A 203 10.71 -5.87 26.01
C ASP A 203 10.37 -5.86 24.52
N GLY A 204 9.11 -5.56 24.20
CA GLY A 204 8.66 -5.39 22.82
C GLY A 204 9.25 -4.15 22.13
N VAL A 205 9.37 -3.04 22.87
CA VAL A 205 10.05 -1.82 22.40
C VAL A 205 11.53 -2.09 22.16
N GLU A 206 12.21 -2.79 23.11
CA GLU A 206 13.62 -3.13 22.98
C GLU A 206 13.85 -4.05 21.77
N TYR A 207 13.04 -5.10 21.58
CA TYR A 207 13.08 -5.95 20.40
C TYR A 207 12.96 -5.15 19.08
N PHE A 208 12.06 -4.18 19.04
CA PHE A 208 11.78 -3.39 17.84
C PHE A 208 12.81 -2.30 17.57
N LEU A 209 13.41 -1.70 18.60
CA LEU A 209 14.30 -0.53 18.46
C LEU A 209 15.78 -0.82 18.71
N ARG A 210 16.14 -1.88 19.45
CA ARG A 210 17.52 -2.24 19.75
C ARG A 210 18.11 -3.11 18.64
N PRO A 211 19.09 -2.60 17.85
CA PRO A 211 19.60 -3.33 16.70
C PRO A 211 20.57 -4.45 17.12
N ASP A 212 20.32 -5.63 16.57
CA ASP A 212 21.24 -6.78 16.63
C ASP A 212 21.90 -6.93 15.25
N TRP A 213 23.05 -6.32 15.09
CA TRP A 213 23.78 -6.29 13.82
C TRP A 213 24.26 -7.66 13.34
N SER A 214 24.27 -8.69 14.21
CA SER A 214 24.61 -10.06 13.82
C SER A 214 23.57 -10.66 12.84
N LYS A 215 22.37 -10.10 12.81
CA LYS A 215 21.26 -10.52 11.93
C LYS A 215 21.24 -9.81 10.59
N LEU A 216 22.18 -8.88 10.33
CA LEU A 216 22.27 -8.19 9.05
C LEU A 216 22.87 -9.10 8.00
N ASP A 217 22.08 -9.47 7.02
CA ASP A 217 22.50 -10.25 5.85
C ASP A 217 21.95 -9.67 4.53
N GLY A 218 22.25 -10.34 3.42
CA GLY A 218 21.75 -9.94 2.10
C GLY A 218 20.23 -10.06 1.98
N GLY A 219 19.61 -11.02 2.66
CA GLY A 219 18.16 -11.25 2.69
C GLY A 219 17.43 -10.07 3.34
N VAL A 220 17.92 -9.58 4.48
CA VAL A 220 17.39 -8.38 5.15
C VAL A 220 17.38 -7.17 4.23
N LEU A 221 18.47 -6.93 3.49
CA LEU A 221 18.54 -5.81 2.54
C LEU A 221 17.52 -5.96 1.41
N ILE A 222 17.40 -7.16 0.87
CA ILE A 222 16.48 -7.48 -0.24
C ILE A 222 15.03 -7.31 0.20
N SER A 223 14.65 -7.86 1.35
CA SER A 223 13.33 -7.71 1.94
C SER A 223 13.00 -6.24 2.23
N ALA A 224 13.97 -5.48 2.75
CA ALA A 224 13.80 -4.04 3.02
C ALA A 224 13.58 -3.22 1.75
N VAL A 225 14.28 -3.54 0.65
CA VAL A 225 14.03 -2.92 -0.67
C VAL A 225 12.60 -3.25 -1.13
N GLY A 226 12.20 -4.52 -1.10
CA GLY A 226 10.85 -4.96 -1.45
C GLY A 226 9.78 -4.23 -0.63
N GLN A 227 9.97 -4.14 0.69
CA GLN A 227 9.07 -3.42 1.58
C GLN A 227 9.02 -1.92 1.27
N ALA A 228 10.13 -1.27 0.94
CA ALA A 228 10.15 0.14 0.57
C ALA A 228 9.37 0.40 -0.73
N PHE A 229 9.49 -0.48 -1.73
CA PHE A 229 8.71 -0.40 -2.96
C PHE A 229 7.22 -0.55 -2.72
N PHE A 230 6.85 -1.56 -1.96
CA PHE A 230 5.46 -1.86 -1.67
C PHE A 230 4.80 -0.74 -0.84
N SER A 231 5.45 -0.32 0.25
CA SER A 231 4.90 0.70 1.17
C SER A 231 4.81 2.10 0.55
N LEU A 232 5.64 2.43 -0.43
CA LEU A 232 5.58 3.71 -1.15
C LEU A 232 4.77 3.66 -2.45
N SER A 233 4.12 2.53 -2.75
CA SER A 233 3.33 2.30 -3.97
C SER A 233 4.08 2.60 -5.27
N LEU A 234 5.39 2.25 -5.31
CA LEU A 234 6.26 2.48 -6.46
C LEU A 234 5.97 1.46 -7.58
N GLY A 235 6.09 1.87 -8.84
CA GLY A 235 5.85 1.02 -10.00
C GLY A 235 4.37 0.81 -10.35
N MET A 236 3.44 1.21 -9.50
CA MET A 236 2.00 1.01 -9.68
C MET A 236 1.34 2.06 -10.59
N GLY A 237 2.09 3.01 -11.14
CA GLY A 237 1.52 4.13 -11.91
C GLY A 237 0.65 5.08 -11.09
N ILE A 238 0.43 4.82 -9.80
CA ILE A 238 -0.34 5.68 -8.89
C ILE A 238 0.33 7.04 -8.77
N LEU A 239 1.64 7.06 -8.50
CA LEU A 239 2.39 8.30 -8.31
C LEU A 239 2.50 9.11 -9.60
N VAL A 240 2.63 8.45 -10.76
CA VAL A 240 2.56 9.09 -12.08
C VAL A 240 1.17 9.71 -12.30
N THR A 241 0.10 8.96 -12.01
CA THR A 241 -1.27 9.44 -12.16
C THR A 241 -1.55 10.61 -11.22
N TYR A 242 -1.23 10.49 -9.92
CA TYR A 242 -1.48 11.55 -8.95
C TYR A 242 -0.65 12.80 -9.21
N SER A 243 0.63 12.64 -9.56
CA SER A 243 1.47 13.80 -9.90
C SER A 243 1.02 14.51 -11.19
N SER A 244 0.30 13.84 -12.07
CA SER A 244 -0.34 14.50 -13.22
C SER A 244 -1.43 15.50 -12.79
N TYR A 245 -1.98 15.35 -11.58
CA TYR A 245 -2.95 16.26 -10.97
C TYR A 245 -2.29 17.34 -10.08
N PHE A 246 -0.98 17.28 -9.87
CA PHE A 246 -0.29 18.28 -9.02
C PHE A 246 -0.27 19.66 -9.67
N PRO A 247 -0.54 20.72 -8.89
CA PRO A 247 -0.24 22.07 -9.31
C PRO A 247 1.23 22.23 -9.72
N LYS A 248 1.52 23.05 -10.72
CA LYS A 248 2.90 23.34 -11.14
C LYS A 248 3.77 23.92 -10.03
N SER A 249 3.17 24.62 -9.07
CA SER A 249 3.85 25.17 -7.88
C SER A 249 4.24 24.12 -6.82
N THR A 250 3.84 22.85 -6.98
CA THR A 250 4.15 21.79 -6.01
C THR A 250 5.66 21.54 -5.94
N ASN A 251 6.23 21.61 -4.74
CA ASN A 251 7.64 21.28 -4.51
C ASN A 251 7.79 19.76 -4.43
N LEU A 252 8.23 19.12 -5.52
CA LEU A 252 8.33 17.65 -5.60
C LEU A 252 9.30 17.06 -4.56
N PRO A 253 10.53 17.57 -4.35
CA PRO A 253 11.42 17.05 -3.32
C PRO A 253 10.80 17.06 -1.93
N ARG A 254 10.21 18.19 -1.54
CA ARG A 254 9.56 18.30 -0.23
C ARG A 254 8.36 17.34 -0.12
N THR A 255 7.56 17.23 -1.17
CA THR A 255 6.40 16.30 -1.18
C THR A 255 6.87 14.87 -1.06
N ALA A 256 7.86 14.43 -1.85
CA ALA A 256 8.38 13.06 -1.80
C ALA A 256 8.96 12.73 -0.41
N THR A 257 9.81 13.62 0.14
CA THR A 257 10.37 13.41 1.48
C THR A 257 9.29 13.37 2.56
N THR A 258 8.32 14.30 2.53
CA THR A 258 7.23 14.33 3.51
C THR A 258 6.37 13.07 3.44
N VAL A 259 5.99 12.64 2.24
CA VAL A 259 5.20 11.40 2.05
C VAL A 259 5.97 10.19 2.57
N SER A 260 7.23 10.03 2.16
CA SER A 260 8.05 8.88 2.57
C SER A 260 8.28 8.84 4.08
N MET A 261 8.50 10.01 4.72
CA MET A 261 8.66 10.07 6.18
C MET A 261 7.36 9.78 6.92
N LEU A 262 6.20 10.23 6.41
CA LEU A 262 4.91 9.91 7.01
C LEU A 262 4.59 8.40 6.89
N VAL A 263 4.90 7.78 5.76
CA VAL A 263 4.75 6.33 5.58
C VAL A 263 5.68 5.56 6.52
N PHE A 264 6.94 5.98 6.64
CA PHE A 264 7.89 5.41 7.60
C PHE A 264 7.39 5.57 9.05
N MET A 265 6.85 6.74 9.40
CA MET A 265 6.29 7.00 10.73
C MET A 265 5.13 6.05 11.04
N VAL A 266 4.22 5.79 10.06
CA VAL A 266 3.15 4.80 10.24
C VAL A 266 3.73 3.41 10.49
N ALA A 267 4.76 3.00 9.75
CA ALA A 267 5.44 1.73 9.96
C ALA A 267 6.04 1.63 11.38
N VAL A 268 6.69 2.68 11.86
CA VAL A 268 7.22 2.75 13.23
C VAL A 268 6.09 2.66 14.28
N LEU A 269 5.01 3.42 14.10
CA LEU A 269 3.85 3.35 15.00
C LEU A 269 3.25 1.95 15.03
N MET A 270 3.11 1.28 13.88
CA MET A 270 2.63 -0.11 13.83
C MET A 270 3.56 -1.07 14.56
N GLY A 271 4.87 -0.91 14.45
CA GLY A 271 5.83 -1.69 15.23
C GLY A 271 5.67 -1.46 16.74
N LEU A 272 5.55 -0.20 17.17
CA LEU A 272 5.33 0.17 18.58
C LEU A 272 3.95 -0.26 19.12
N ILE A 273 2.99 -0.54 18.25
CA ILE A 273 1.68 -1.08 18.63
C ILE A 273 1.78 -2.61 18.77
N ILE A 274 2.36 -3.28 17.81
CA ILE A 274 2.29 -4.74 17.69
C ILE A 274 3.30 -5.44 18.60
N PHE A 275 4.58 -5.04 18.58
CA PHE A 275 5.61 -5.77 19.32
C PHE A 275 5.47 -5.71 20.85
N PRO A 276 5.15 -4.56 21.46
CA PRO A 276 4.82 -4.53 22.89
C PRO A 276 3.61 -5.40 23.22
N ALA A 277 2.55 -5.35 22.42
CA ALA A 277 1.36 -6.15 22.67
C ALA A 277 1.63 -7.67 22.55
N VAL A 278 2.35 -8.09 21.51
CA VAL A 278 2.74 -9.49 21.31
C VAL A 278 3.60 -10.01 22.48
N LYS A 279 4.56 -9.19 22.96
CA LYS A 279 5.42 -9.58 24.10
C LYS A 279 4.64 -9.62 25.42
N SER A 280 3.79 -8.63 25.68
CA SER A 280 2.96 -8.55 26.89
C SER A 280 2.04 -9.78 27.07
N PHE A 281 1.52 -10.32 25.98
CA PHE A 281 0.58 -11.44 26.01
C PHE A 281 1.20 -12.80 25.63
N GLY A 282 2.52 -12.85 25.38
CA GLY A 282 3.24 -14.10 25.09
C GLY A 282 2.81 -14.79 23.77
N ILE A 283 2.27 -14.03 22.82
CA ILE A 283 1.73 -14.59 21.56
C ILE A 283 2.85 -14.70 20.51
N GLU A 284 3.93 -15.40 20.86
CA GLU A 284 5.06 -15.60 19.96
C GLU A 284 4.72 -16.61 18.85
N GLY A 285 5.00 -16.27 17.61
CA GLY A 285 4.90 -17.17 16.45
C GLY A 285 3.65 -17.06 15.57
N SER A 286 2.58 -16.34 15.99
CA SER A 286 1.32 -16.23 15.22
C SER A 286 1.20 -14.94 14.40
N THR A 287 2.31 -14.25 14.11
CA THR A 287 2.32 -12.92 13.50
C THR A 287 2.45 -12.93 11.97
N GLN A 288 2.19 -14.07 11.31
CA GLN A 288 2.36 -14.18 9.86
C GLN A 288 1.12 -13.70 9.07
N GLY A 289 1.35 -12.79 8.14
CA GLY A 289 0.39 -12.40 7.11
C GLY A 289 -0.94 -11.85 7.66
N THR A 290 -2.03 -12.28 7.06
CA THR A 290 -3.40 -11.88 7.45
C THR A 290 -3.80 -12.41 8.83
N THR A 291 -3.20 -13.49 9.31
CA THR A 291 -3.45 -14.08 10.64
C THR A 291 -3.16 -13.08 11.76
N LEU A 292 -2.10 -12.30 11.65
CA LEU A 292 -1.78 -11.25 12.63
C LEU A 292 -2.97 -10.32 12.87
N ILE A 293 -3.64 -9.89 11.82
CA ILE A 293 -4.70 -8.86 11.87
C ILE A 293 -6.05 -9.44 12.25
N PHE A 294 -6.41 -10.57 11.66
CA PHE A 294 -7.75 -11.11 11.77
C PHE A 294 -7.90 -12.18 12.87
N VAL A 295 -6.79 -12.64 13.42
CA VAL A 295 -6.76 -13.63 14.49
C VAL A 295 -6.05 -13.11 15.73
N THR A 296 -4.76 -12.73 15.60
CA THR A 296 -3.91 -12.39 16.77
C THR A 296 -4.34 -11.08 17.45
N LEU A 297 -4.64 -10.02 16.69
CA LEU A 297 -5.05 -8.74 17.28
C LEU A 297 -6.42 -8.81 17.98
N PRO A 298 -7.46 -9.48 17.45
CA PRO A 298 -8.67 -9.75 18.22
C PRO A 298 -8.43 -10.48 19.57
N GLN A 299 -7.47 -11.43 19.63
CA GLN A 299 -7.07 -12.07 20.89
C GLN A 299 -6.51 -11.06 21.89
N ILE A 300 -5.59 -10.18 21.41
CA ILE A 300 -5.02 -9.11 22.23
C ILE A 300 -6.11 -8.18 22.78
N PHE A 301 -7.13 -7.86 21.96
CA PHE A 301 -8.23 -7.01 22.39
C PHE A 301 -9.05 -7.64 23.50
N MET A 302 -9.18 -8.98 23.56
CA MET A 302 -9.88 -9.69 24.65
C MET A 302 -9.21 -9.49 26.00
N GLU A 303 -7.90 -9.31 26.04
CA GLU A 303 -7.14 -9.07 27.27
C GLU A 303 -7.21 -7.59 27.72
N LEU A 304 -7.76 -6.71 26.89
CA LEU A 304 -7.91 -5.29 27.20
C LEU A 304 -9.32 -4.99 27.76
N PRO A 305 -9.49 -3.95 28.60
CA PRO A 305 -10.81 -3.47 28.98
C PRO A 305 -11.55 -2.97 27.74
N LEU A 306 -12.83 -3.32 27.61
CA LEU A 306 -13.68 -2.97 26.46
C LEU A 306 -13.19 -3.50 25.11
N PRO A 307 -13.01 -4.82 24.94
CA PRO A 307 -12.44 -5.44 23.73
C PRO A 307 -13.16 -5.01 22.45
N GLN A 308 -14.48 -4.88 22.49
CA GLN A 308 -15.29 -4.43 21.36
C GLN A 308 -14.91 -3.01 20.89
N LEU A 309 -14.60 -2.09 21.81
CA LEU A 309 -14.18 -0.73 21.45
C LEU A 309 -12.88 -0.73 20.69
N TRP A 310 -11.89 -1.52 21.17
CA TRP A 310 -10.59 -1.64 20.51
C TRP A 310 -10.71 -2.28 19.14
N ALA A 311 -11.52 -3.31 19.01
CA ALA A 311 -11.79 -3.94 17.71
C ALA A 311 -12.45 -2.97 16.72
N VAL A 312 -13.46 -2.20 17.15
CA VAL A 312 -14.12 -1.17 16.30
C VAL A 312 -13.12 -0.11 15.84
N LEU A 313 -12.28 0.41 16.74
CA LEU A 313 -11.27 1.41 16.40
C LEU A 313 -10.23 0.84 15.43
N PHE A 314 -9.76 -0.38 15.67
CA PHE A 314 -8.74 -1.02 14.84
C PHE A 314 -9.26 -1.39 13.44
N PHE A 315 -10.39 -2.08 13.36
CA PHE A 315 -10.97 -2.42 12.05
C PHE A 315 -11.48 -1.18 11.32
N GLY A 316 -11.92 -0.15 12.03
CA GLY A 316 -12.20 1.18 11.47
C GLY A 316 -10.96 1.81 10.83
N LEU A 317 -9.81 1.76 11.51
CA LEU A 317 -8.50 2.19 10.96
C LEU A 317 -8.14 1.39 9.70
N LEU A 318 -8.34 0.07 9.73
CA LEU A 318 -8.05 -0.79 8.57
C LEU A 318 -8.95 -0.46 7.36
N VAL A 319 -10.24 -0.22 7.59
CA VAL A 319 -11.18 0.21 6.53
C VAL A 319 -10.72 1.52 5.91
N VAL A 320 -10.28 2.48 6.72
CA VAL A 320 -9.73 3.76 6.24
C VAL A 320 -8.50 3.53 5.37
N ALA A 321 -7.53 2.75 5.85
CA ALA A 321 -6.31 2.43 5.13
C ALA A 321 -6.60 1.66 3.82
N ALA A 322 -7.49 0.67 3.88
CA ALA A 322 -7.89 -0.11 2.71
C ALA A 322 -8.59 0.75 1.66
N LEU A 323 -9.56 1.60 2.08
CA LEU A 323 -10.33 2.44 1.17
C LEU A 323 -9.46 3.47 0.45
N THR A 324 -8.53 4.13 1.15
CA THR A 324 -7.63 5.11 0.52
C THR A 324 -6.71 4.47 -0.50
N SER A 325 -6.24 3.26 -0.24
CA SER A 325 -5.40 2.50 -1.17
C SER A 325 -6.20 1.97 -2.37
N THR A 326 -7.38 1.36 -2.16
CA THR A 326 -8.22 0.83 -3.24
C THR A 326 -8.68 1.93 -4.20
N VAL A 327 -9.05 3.11 -3.67
CA VAL A 327 -9.41 4.29 -4.48
C VAL A 327 -8.22 4.74 -5.33
N SER A 328 -7.01 4.72 -4.78
CA SER A 328 -5.78 5.13 -5.48
C SER A 328 -5.42 4.14 -6.60
N ILE A 329 -5.51 2.86 -6.33
CA ILE A 329 -5.29 1.79 -7.30
C ILE A 329 -6.29 1.90 -8.46
N ALA A 330 -7.57 2.07 -8.15
CA ALA A 330 -8.63 2.18 -9.16
C ALA A 330 -8.55 3.47 -10.00
N GLU A 331 -8.00 4.56 -9.45
CA GLU A 331 -7.84 5.82 -10.20
C GLU A 331 -6.88 5.67 -11.38
N VAL A 332 -5.91 4.76 -11.34
CA VAL A 332 -4.92 4.57 -12.42
C VAL A 332 -5.59 4.19 -13.76
N PRO A 333 -6.36 3.08 -13.84
CA PRO A 333 -7.09 2.74 -15.07
C PRO A 333 -8.21 3.76 -15.40
N ILE A 334 -8.87 4.36 -14.40
CA ILE A 334 -9.88 5.40 -14.62
C ILE A 334 -9.27 6.64 -15.28
N ALA A 335 -8.09 7.08 -14.82
CA ALA A 335 -7.36 8.19 -15.44
C ALA A 335 -7.00 7.89 -16.90
N TYR A 336 -6.55 6.67 -17.18
CA TYR A 336 -6.25 6.24 -18.55
C TYR A 336 -7.50 6.29 -19.45
N LEU A 337 -8.63 5.73 -19.00
CA LEU A 337 -9.89 5.77 -19.76
C LEU A 337 -10.41 7.20 -19.97
N THR A 338 -10.31 8.04 -18.96
CA THR A 338 -10.82 9.42 -19.05
C THR A 338 -9.93 10.33 -19.86
N GLN A 339 -8.61 10.21 -19.78
CA GLN A 339 -7.67 11.11 -20.44
C GLN A 339 -7.33 10.66 -21.86
N THR A 340 -7.02 9.37 -22.06
CA THR A 340 -6.65 8.82 -23.37
C THR A 340 -7.87 8.62 -24.26
N PHE A 341 -8.96 8.03 -23.75
CA PHE A 341 -10.18 7.77 -24.54
C PHE A 341 -11.25 8.88 -24.40
N ARG A 342 -10.95 9.94 -23.62
CA ARG A 342 -11.89 11.04 -23.37
C ARG A 342 -13.25 10.57 -22.85
N MET A 343 -13.27 9.46 -22.15
CA MET A 343 -14.48 8.85 -21.62
C MET A 343 -15.05 9.68 -20.45
N PRO A 344 -16.36 9.87 -20.34
CA PRO A 344 -16.97 10.49 -19.17
C PRO A 344 -16.58 9.71 -17.89
N ARG A 345 -16.20 10.41 -16.83
CA ARG A 345 -15.69 9.82 -15.59
C ARG A 345 -16.61 8.73 -15.02
N ARG A 346 -17.92 8.97 -15.00
CA ARG A 346 -18.90 7.96 -14.52
C ARG A 346 -18.79 6.64 -15.30
N LYS A 347 -18.71 6.72 -16.62
CA LYS A 347 -18.57 5.56 -17.50
C LYS A 347 -17.22 4.85 -17.26
N ALA A 348 -16.12 5.61 -17.10
CA ALA A 348 -14.82 5.05 -16.79
C ALA A 348 -14.79 4.33 -15.43
N CYS A 349 -15.40 4.90 -14.39
CA CYS A 349 -15.55 4.24 -13.08
C CYS A 349 -16.34 2.93 -13.17
N LEU A 350 -17.46 2.93 -13.88
CA LEU A 350 -18.27 1.71 -14.07
C LEU A 350 -17.49 0.64 -14.84
N LEU A 351 -16.82 1.00 -15.94
CA LEU A 351 -16.02 0.05 -16.73
C LEU A 351 -14.82 -0.51 -15.98
N THR A 352 -14.27 0.24 -15.02
CA THR A 352 -13.16 -0.23 -14.19
C THR A 352 -13.65 -1.11 -13.04
N LEU A 353 -14.71 -0.71 -12.34
CA LEU A 353 -15.11 -1.35 -11.08
C LEU A 353 -16.16 -2.45 -11.22
N LEU A 354 -17.08 -2.37 -12.19
CA LEU A 354 -18.07 -3.44 -12.35
C LEU A 354 -17.44 -4.80 -12.70
N PRO A 355 -16.42 -4.91 -13.58
CA PRO A 355 -15.74 -6.18 -13.79
C PRO A 355 -15.08 -6.75 -12.53
N MET A 356 -14.72 -5.89 -11.56
CA MET A 356 -14.17 -6.35 -10.28
C MET A 356 -15.18 -7.16 -9.47
N LEU A 357 -16.49 -6.94 -9.63
CA LEU A 357 -17.49 -7.81 -9.01
C LEU A 357 -17.31 -9.27 -9.43
N VAL A 358 -16.93 -9.53 -10.67
CA VAL A 358 -16.66 -10.89 -11.15
C VAL A 358 -15.26 -11.34 -10.73
N PHE A 359 -14.23 -10.57 -11.05
CA PHE A 359 -12.84 -10.97 -10.80
C PHE A 359 -12.52 -11.11 -9.31
N SER A 360 -12.97 -10.18 -8.48
CA SER A 360 -12.76 -10.28 -7.04
C SER A 360 -13.62 -11.39 -6.40
N THR A 361 -14.81 -11.70 -6.96
CA THR A 361 -15.57 -12.88 -6.55
C THR A 361 -14.80 -14.17 -6.81
N VAL A 362 -14.19 -14.32 -7.99
CA VAL A 362 -13.33 -15.46 -8.30
C VAL A 362 -12.17 -15.56 -7.30
N CYS A 363 -11.51 -14.43 -6.98
CA CYS A 363 -10.45 -14.39 -5.97
C CYS A 363 -10.97 -14.78 -4.57
N ALA A 364 -12.13 -14.27 -4.15
CA ALA A 364 -12.72 -14.58 -2.85
C ALA A 364 -13.06 -16.08 -2.73
N LEU A 365 -13.70 -16.64 -3.73
CA LEU A 365 -14.08 -18.06 -3.77
C LEU A 365 -12.85 -18.99 -3.84
N SER A 366 -11.74 -18.54 -4.43
CA SER A 366 -10.51 -19.34 -4.52
C SER A 366 -9.84 -19.62 -3.17
N LEU A 367 -10.20 -18.87 -2.12
CA LEU A 367 -9.72 -19.09 -0.75
C LEU A 367 -10.66 -20.00 0.08
N GLY A 368 -11.80 -20.37 -0.47
CA GLY A 368 -12.83 -21.19 0.18
C GLY A 368 -13.33 -22.28 -0.73
N PRO A 369 -14.60 -22.19 -1.27
CA PRO A 369 -15.24 -23.26 -2.06
C PRO A 369 -14.44 -23.68 -3.31
N TRP A 370 -13.64 -22.81 -3.89
CA TRP A 370 -12.82 -23.06 -5.09
C TRP A 370 -11.33 -23.23 -4.78
N SER A 371 -10.94 -23.49 -3.53
CA SER A 371 -9.52 -23.69 -3.14
C SER A 371 -8.84 -24.84 -3.87
N GLY A 372 -9.60 -25.79 -4.42
CA GLY A 372 -9.10 -26.86 -5.30
C GLY A 372 -8.73 -26.39 -6.72
N VAL A 373 -9.18 -25.19 -7.16
CA VAL A 373 -8.82 -24.62 -8.46
C VAL A 373 -7.50 -23.87 -8.31
N GLN A 374 -6.43 -24.48 -8.74
CA GLN A 374 -5.07 -23.96 -8.56
C GLN A 374 -4.39 -23.62 -9.88
N LEU A 375 -3.64 -22.51 -9.89
CA LEU A 375 -2.71 -22.10 -10.92
C LEU A 375 -1.28 -22.23 -10.40
N PHE A 376 -0.45 -23.06 -11.01
CA PHE A 376 0.93 -23.30 -10.54
C PHE A 376 1.01 -23.72 -9.06
N ARG A 377 0.06 -24.56 -8.58
CA ARG A 377 -0.08 -25.02 -7.19
C ARG A 377 -0.44 -23.90 -6.17
N MET A 378 -0.85 -22.73 -6.64
CA MET A 378 -1.34 -21.63 -5.83
C MET A 378 -2.83 -21.43 -6.07
N THR A 379 -3.56 -20.91 -5.09
CA THR A 379 -4.92 -20.43 -5.32
C THR A 379 -4.90 -19.27 -6.32
N ILE A 380 -6.03 -18.93 -6.94
CA ILE A 380 -6.09 -17.79 -7.86
C ILE A 380 -5.70 -16.49 -7.15
N PHE A 381 -6.12 -16.33 -5.89
CA PHE A 381 -5.75 -15.21 -5.04
C PHE A 381 -4.21 -15.13 -4.85
N ASP A 382 -3.60 -16.20 -4.38
CA ASP A 382 -2.16 -16.25 -4.12
C ASP A 382 -1.33 -16.09 -5.39
N PHE A 383 -1.79 -16.69 -6.50
CA PHE A 383 -1.14 -16.50 -7.81
C PHE A 383 -1.15 -15.03 -8.26
N LEU A 384 -2.28 -14.33 -8.13
CA LEU A 384 -2.36 -12.92 -8.50
C LEU A 384 -1.50 -12.05 -7.59
N ASP A 385 -1.49 -12.32 -6.28
CA ASP A 385 -0.62 -11.60 -5.35
C ASP A 385 0.85 -11.85 -5.68
N TYR A 386 1.25 -13.11 -5.85
CA TYR A 386 2.62 -13.46 -6.23
C TYR A 386 3.04 -12.80 -7.55
N PHE A 387 2.24 -12.96 -8.59
CA PHE A 387 2.55 -12.46 -9.94
C PHE A 387 2.66 -10.93 -9.98
N THR A 388 1.75 -10.23 -9.31
CA THR A 388 1.78 -8.77 -9.29
C THR A 388 2.89 -8.24 -8.42
N SER A 389 3.01 -8.72 -7.18
CA SER A 389 3.95 -8.20 -6.19
C SER A 389 5.41 -8.56 -6.51
N ASN A 390 5.64 -9.78 -7.03
CA ASN A 390 7.01 -10.27 -7.24
C ASN A 390 7.50 -10.14 -8.68
N ILE A 391 6.61 -9.97 -9.68
CA ILE A 391 7.01 -9.85 -11.07
C ILE A 391 6.65 -8.48 -11.66
N LEU A 392 5.35 -8.13 -11.69
CA LEU A 392 4.92 -6.92 -12.40
C LEU A 392 5.43 -5.62 -11.76
N LEU A 393 5.34 -5.50 -10.44
CA LEU A 393 5.78 -4.28 -9.74
C LEU A 393 7.29 -4.04 -9.87
N PRO A 394 8.19 -5.01 -9.62
CA PRO A 394 9.61 -4.83 -9.88
C PRO A 394 9.92 -4.45 -11.33
N VAL A 395 9.29 -5.12 -12.30
CA VAL A 395 9.49 -4.81 -13.73
C VAL A 395 9.03 -3.39 -14.07
N ALA A 396 7.88 -2.96 -13.57
CA ALA A 396 7.39 -1.59 -13.75
C ALA A 396 8.35 -0.57 -13.14
N ALA A 397 8.79 -0.80 -11.92
CA ALA A 397 9.68 0.10 -11.19
C ALA A 397 11.06 0.23 -11.87
N VAL A 398 11.67 -0.88 -12.29
CA VAL A 398 12.89 -0.86 -13.12
C VAL A 398 12.62 -0.10 -14.42
N GLY A 399 11.49 -0.36 -15.07
CA GLY A 399 11.06 0.36 -16.28
C GLY A 399 11.01 1.87 -16.11
N VAL A 400 10.43 2.36 -15.00
CA VAL A 400 10.40 3.80 -14.66
C VAL A 400 11.81 4.34 -14.46
N CYS A 401 12.66 3.63 -13.71
CA CYS A 401 14.04 4.03 -13.45
C CYS A 401 14.86 4.13 -14.77
N LEU A 402 14.76 3.13 -15.62
CA LEU A 402 15.42 3.12 -16.91
C LEU A 402 14.89 4.21 -17.84
N TYR A 403 13.58 4.45 -17.80
CA TYR A 403 12.96 5.52 -18.58
C TYR A 403 13.48 6.90 -18.19
N VAL A 404 13.49 7.23 -16.90
CA VAL A 404 13.99 8.53 -16.42
C VAL A 404 15.50 8.64 -16.56
N GLY A 405 16.24 7.53 -16.30
CA GLY A 405 17.69 7.51 -16.35
C GLY A 405 18.29 7.54 -17.75
N TYR A 406 17.60 6.96 -18.75
CA TYR A 406 18.14 6.75 -20.11
C TYR A 406 17.17 7.13 -21.23
N GLY A 407 15.87 7.05 -21.02
CA GLY A 407 14.84 7.37 -22.01
C GLY A 407 14.58 8.87 -22.17
N LEU A 408 14.71 9.62 -21.07
CA LEU A 408 14.52 11.08 -21.05
C LEU A 408 15.83 11.86 -20.99
N PRO A 409 15.90 13.09 -21.54
CA PRO A 409 17.05 13.98 -21.34
C PRO A 409 17.21 14.30 -19.85
N LYS A 410 18.45 14.27 -19.33
CA LYS A 410 18.75 14.63 -17.92
C LYS A 410 18.10 15.95 -17.48
N ARG A 411 18.09 16.96 -18.39
CA ARG A 411 17.50 18.27 -18.15
C ARG A 411 16.01 18.20 -17.77
N PHE A 412 15.28 17.17 -18.23
CA PHE A 412 13.88 16.99 -17.91
C PHE A 412 13.69 16.74 -16.40
N PHE A 413 14.44 15.76 -15.84
CA PHE A 413 14.38 15.44 -14.42
C PHE A 413 14.76 16.64 -13.56
N PHE A 414 15.89 17.30 -13.87
CA PHE A 414 16.35 18.47 -13.12
C PHE A 414 15.37 19.63 -13.19
N LYS A 415 14.77 19.89 -14.36
CA LYS A 415 13.75 20.93 -14.55
C LYS A 415 12.52 20.67 -13.66
N GLU A 416 12.02 19.43 -13.65
CA GLU A 416 10.86 19.09 -12.85
C GLU A 416 11.18 19.14 -11.34
N VAL A 417 12.28 18.54 -10.89
CA VAL A 417 12.64 18.49 -9.47
C VAL A 417 12.97 19.87 -8.91
N SER A 418 13.60 20.75 -9.70
CA SER A 418 13.88 22.14 -9.31
C SER A 418 12.71 23.10 -9.50
N ASN A 419 11.56 22.59 -9.97
CA ASN A 419 10.39 23.40 -10.29
C ASN A 419 10.75 24.61 -11.21
N GLU A 420 11.40 24.29 -12.34
CA GLU A 420 11.94 25.27 -13.32
C GLU A 420 12.97 26.24 -12.72
N GLY A 421 13.73 25.82 -11.69
CA GLY A 421 14.76 26.60 -11.03
C GLY A 421 14.29 27.38 -9.80
N THR A 422 12.99 27.38 -9.48
CA THR A 422 12.46 28.07 -8.29
C THR A 422 12.78 27.36 -6.98
N VAL A 423 13.05 26.05 -7.01
CA VAL A 423 13.39 25.23 -5.86
C VAL A 423 14.88 24.84 -5.93
N LYS A 424 15.67 25.29 -4.95
CA LYS A 424 17.06 24.86 -4.81
C LYS A 424 17.10 23.46 -4.20
N PHE A 425 17.33 22.44 -5.01
CA PHE A 425 17.50 21.06 -4.56
C PHE A 425 18.93 20.56 -4.86
N ARG A 426 19.82 20.75 -3.89
CA ARG A 426 21.27 20.45 -4.01
C ARG A 426 21.56 18.97 -4.31
N TYR A 427 20.71 18.07 -3.83
CA TYR A 427 20.89 16.62 -3.96
C TYR A 427 20.31 16.04 -5.27
N ALA A 428 19.76 16.85 -6.17
CA ALA A 428 19.20 16.40 -7.44
C ALA A 428 20.16 15.53 -8.28
N PRO A 429 21.48 15.87 -8.42
CA PRO A 429 22.41 15.00 -9.16
C PRO A 429 22.61 13.64 -8.51
N LEU A 430 22.68 13.58 -7.18
CA LEU A 430 22.81 12.34 -6.41
C LEU A 430 21.57 11.46 -6.62
N PHE A 431 20.37 12.01 -6.48
CA PHE A 431 19.12 11.28 -6.66
C PHE A 431 18.91 10.81 -8.12
N PHE A 432 19.34 11.62 -9.10
CA PHE A 432 19.35 11.17 -10.49
C PHE A 432 20.27 9.96 -10.71
N TRP A 433 21.43 9.96 -10.07
CA TRP A 433 22.35 8.82 -10.15
C TRP A 433 21.76 7.58 -9.48
N PHE A 434 21.09 7.73 -8.32
CA PHE A 434 20.37 6.64 -7.68
C PHE A 434 19.27 6.07 -8.57
N VAL A 435 18.45 6.90 -9.20
CA VAL A 435 17.40 6.44 -10.15
C VAL A 435 18.01 5.72 -11.35
N ARG A 436 19.14 6.21 -11.83
CA ARG A 436 19.77 5.70 -13.05
C ARG A 436 20.46 4.35 -12.85
N ILE A 437 21.11 4.12 -11.72
CA ILE A 437 21.99 2.98 -11.49
C ILE A 437 21.59 2.18 -10.26
N VAL A 438 21.54 2.81 -9.09
CA VAL A 438 21.41 2.11 -7.81
C VAL A 438 20.04 1.44 -7.68
N ALA A 439 18.96 2.19 -7.89
CA ALA A 439 17.62 1.67 -7.74
C ALA A 439 17.32 0.50 -8.69
N PRO A 440 17.59 0.57 -10.03
CA PRO A 440 17.39 -0.58 -10.89
C PRO A 440 18.18 -1.82 -10.46
N LEU A 441 19.43 -1.66 -10.03
CA LEU A 441 20.25 -2.79 -9.58
C LEU A 441 19.73 -3.42 -8.29
N MET A 442 19.32 -2.61 -7.31
CA MET A 442 18.76 -3.11 -6.06
C MET A 442 17.41 -3.82 -6.29
N ILE A 443 16.56 -3.26 -7.15
CA ILE A 443 15.26 -3.89 -7.49
C ILE A 443 15.49 -5.21 -8.22
N LEU A 444 16.41 -5.24 -9.19
CA LEU A 444 16.74 -6.46 -9.93
C LEU A 444 17.35 -7.53 -9.03
N ALA A 445 18.21 -7.14 -8.06
CA ALA A 445 18.75 -8.06 -7.06
C ALA A 445 17.63 -8.64 -6.18
N ALA A 446 16.70 -7.80 -5.69
CA ALA A 446 15.55 -8.25 -4.91
C ALA A 446 14.62 -9.17 -5.73
N PHE A 447 14.37 -8.83 -6.99
CA PHE A 447 13.58 -9.64 -7.91
C PHE A 447 14.23 -10.99 -8.19
N ALA A 448 15.53 -11.00 -8.47
CA ALA A 448 16.27 -12.24 -8.74
C ALA A 448 16.30 -13.16 -7.52
N ASN A 449 16.54 -12.63 -6.32
CA ASN A 449 16.51 -13.41 -5.09
C ASN A 449 15.15 -14.12 -4.92
N LYS A 450 14.07 -13.36 -5.07
CA LYS A 450 12.71 -13.88 -4.85
C LYS A 450 12.27 -14.88 -5.93
N LEU A 451 12.82 -14.80 -7.13
CA LEU A 451 12.48 -15.70 -8.23
C LEU A 451 13.28 -17.01 -8.21
N PHE A 452 14.54 -16.99 -7.72
CA PHE A 452 15.46 -18.12 -7.83
C PHE A 452 15.83 -18.78 -6.51
N PHE A 453 15.58 -18.12 -5.35
CA PHE A 453 16.04 -18.60 -4.03
C PHE A 453 14.92 -18.71 -2.99
N GLU A 454 13.74 -18.14 -3.22
CA GLU A 454 12.51 -18.32 -2.44
C GLU A 454 11.42 -19.03 -3.28
#